data_88056624105db2112053b91d0320725e
#
_entry.id   88056624105db2112053b91d0320725e
#
_cell.length_a   1.000
_cell.length_b   1.000
_cell.length_c   1.000
_cell.angle_alpha   90.00
_cell.angle_beta   90.00
_cell.angle_gamma   90.00
#
_symmetry.space_group_name_H-M   'P 1'
#
loop_
_entity.id
_entity.type
_entity.pdbx_description
1 polymer ?
#
loop_
_entity_poly.entity_id
_entity_poly.type
_entity_poly.pdbx_seq_one_letter_code
_entity_poly.pdbx_strand_id
1 'polypeptide(L)'
;MGSSTLFPAEDKLREKADYHGWKMSIDLTLKDQGVLGHVRGDIVEPPSNAPLAVWNKWKNREIKAKKIIQDSINKRLVAYIFELDTSKEIYDRLVSLFKE
;
A
#
# COMPACT_ATOMS: atom_id res chain seq x y z
N MET A 1 -5.76 21.36 -10.82
CA MET A 1 -5.61 20.83 -10.49
C MET A 1 -5.23 20.11 -9.81
N GLY A 2 -5.11 20.17 -9.61
CA GLY A 2 -4.51 19.61 -8.63
C GLY A 2 -4.53 18.23 -8.55
N SER A 3 -3.57 17.74 -8.10
CA SER A 3 -3.52 16.36 -7.87
C SER A 3 -4.35 16.07 -6.67
N SER A 4 -5.16 15.14 -6.76
CA SER A 4 -5.93 14.71 -5.63
C SER A 4 -5.11 13.68 -4.87
N THR A 5 -4.14 14.14 -4.12
CA THR A 5 -3.44 13.21 -3.28
C THR A 5 -4.33 12.83 -2.11
N LEU A 6 -4.32 11.55 -1.76
CA LEU A 6 -5.11 11.05 -0.64
C LEU A 6 -4.45 11.37 0.70
N PHE A 7 -3.17 11.72 0.68
CA PHE A 7 -2.41 11.99 1.89
C PHE A 7 -1.68 13.31 1.77
N PRO A 8 -2.14 14.35 2.49
CA PRO A 8 -1.39 15.60 2.56
C PRO A 8 -0.01 15.36 3.15
N ALA A 9 0.93 16.27 2.86
CA ALA A 9 2.30 16.09 3.30
C ALA A 9 2.41 15.83 4.80
N GLU A 10 1.60 16.50 5.61
CA GLU A 10 1.66 16.36 7.06
C GLU A 10 1.14 15.01 7.55
N ASP A 11 0.40 14.28 6.70
CA ASP A 11 -0.15 12.98 7.08
C ASP A 11 0.69 11.81 6.58
N LYS A 12 1.76 12.11 5.83
CA LYS A 12 2.59 11.06 5.28
C LYS A 12 3.53 10.49 6.32
N LEU A 13 3.82 9.21 6.19
CA LEU A 13 4.78 8.56 7.07
C LEU A 13 6.19 9.07 6.76
N ARG A 14 6.86 9.60 7.74
CA ARG A 14 8.24 10.10 7.62
C ARG A 14 9.12 9.51 8.70
N GLU A 15 8.58 9.35 9.90
CA GLU A 15 9.35 8.93 11.06
C GLU A 15 8.42 8.25 12.05
N LYS A 16 8.99 7.70 13.10
CA LYS A 16 8.27 6.93 14.10
C LYS A 16 7.09 7.68 14.70
N ALA A 17 7.23 8.97 14.92
CA ALA A 17 6.15 9.76 15.52
C ALA A 17 4.89 9.75 14.66
N ASP A 18 5.02 9.54 13.36
CA ASP A 18 3.89 9.53 12.45
C ASP A 18 3.18 8.17 12.38
N TYR A 19 3.79 7.14 12.94
CA TYR A 19 3.38 5.76 12.65
C TYR A 19 1.93 5.46 12.99
N HIS A 20 1.48 5.76 14.20
CA HIS A 20 0.12 5.39 14.59
C HIS A 20 -0.94 6.10 13.76
N GLY A 21 -0.76 7.40 13.51
CA GLY A 21 -1.68 8.13 12.66
C GLY A 21 -1.67 7.62 11.23
N TRP A 22 -0.48 7.37 10.71
CA TRP A 22 -0.33 6.82 9.37
C TRP A 22 -1.01 5.45 9.25
N LYS A 23 -0.77 4.58 10.23
CA LYS A 23 -1.33 3.23 10.19
C LYS A 23 -2.85 3.25 10.14
N MET A 24 -3.46 4.09 10.95
CA MET A 24 -4.90 4.20 10.95
C MET A 24 -5.41 4.73 9.61
N SER A 25 -4.79 5.79 9.10
CA SER A 25 -5.21 6.41 7.85
C SER A 25 -5.03 5.51 6.66
N ILE A 26 -3.90 4.81 6.57
CA ILE A 26 -3.64 3.95 5.42
C ILE A 26 -4.60 2.76 5.41
N ASP A 27 -4.86 2.18 6.58
CA ASP A 27 -5.76 1.03 6.65
C ASP A 27 -7.18 1.42 6.24
N LEU A 28 -7.64 2.59 6.68
CA LEU A 28 -8.98 3.06 6.31
C LEU A 28 -9.06 3.36 4.81
N THR A 29 -8.02 3.96 4.26
CA THR A 29 -8.00 4.29 2.84
C THR A 29 -7.99 3.04 1.98
N LEU A 30 -7.17 2.05 2.34
CA LEU A 30 -7.11 0.78 1.63
C LEU A 30 -8.46 0.06 1.69
N LYS A 31 -9.10 0.10 2.85
CA LYS A 31 -10.41 -0.52 3.02
C LYS A 31 -11.45 0.19 2.15
N ASP A 32 -11.45 1.52 2.18
CA ASP A 32 -12.39 2.32 1.40
C ASP A 32 -12.24 2.04 -0.09
N GLN A 33 -11.01 1.84 -0.55
CA GLN A 33 -10.74 1.57 -1.96
C GLN A 33 -10.86 0.09 -2.33
N GLY A 34 -11.21 -0.75 -1.37
CA GLY A 34 -11.48 -2.15 -1.65
C GLY A 34 -10.24 -3.02 -1.84
N VAL A 35 -9.08 -2.57 -1.38
CA VAL A 35 -7.84 -3.30 -1.61
C VAL A 35 -7.11 -3.69 -0.33
N LEU A 36 -7.74 -3.50 0.83
CA LEU A 36 -7.09 -3.87 2.09
C LEU A 36 -6.77 -5.37 2.15
N GLY A 37 -7.63 -6.21 1.58
CA GLY A 37 -7.40 -7.65 1.56
C GLY A 37 -6.14 -8.06 0.82
N HIS A 38 -5.77 -7.31 -0.23
CA HIS A 38 -4.52 -7.54 -0.94
C HIS A 38 -3.31 -7.32 -0.04
N VAL A 39 -3.39 -6.25 0.73
CA VAL A 39 -2.28 -5.84 1.58
C VAL A 39 -2.12 -6.75 2.78
N ARG A 40 -3.22 -7.28 3.29
CA ARG A 40 -3.19 -8.19 4.43
C ARG A 40 -2.90 -9.63 4.06
N GLY A 41 -2.96 -9.95 2.76
CA GLY A 41 -2.74 -11.31 2.32
C GLY A 41 -3.98 -12.19 2.31
N ASP A 42 -5.16 -11.58 2.52
CA ASP A 42 -6.43 -12.32 2.46
C ASP A 42 -6.78 -12.69 1.02
N ILE A 43 -6.33 -11.88 0.06
CA ILE A 43 -6.54 -12.13 -1.35
C ILE A 43 -5.20 -12.49 -1.96
N VAL A 44 -5.06 -13.74 -2.38
CA VAL A 44 -3.79 -14.24 -2.88
C VAL A 44 -3.70 -14.12 -4.39
N GLU A 45 -2.47 -14.19 -4.87
CA GLU A 45 -2.20 -14.14 -6.30
C GLU A 45 -2.88 -15.35 -6.98
N PRO A 46 -3.56 -15.13 -8.13
CA PRO A 46 -4.19 -16.23 -8.83
C PRO A 46 -3.17 -17.27 -9.30
N PRO A 47 -3.57 -18.53 -9.45
CA PRO A 47 -2.67 -19.54 -10.00
C PRO A 47 -2.34 -19.22 -11.46
N SER A 48 -1.22 -19.74 -11.94
CA SER A 48 -0.72 -19.41 -13.28
C SER A 48 -1.74 -19.77 -14.38
N ASN A 49 -2.60 -20.74 -14.14
CA ASN A 49 -3.58 -21.15 -15.13
C ASN A 49 -4.94 -20.47 -14.98
N ALA A 50 -5.04 -19.47 -14.12
CA ALA A 50 -6.30 -18.75 -13.95
C ALA A 50 -6.65 -17.98 -15.22
N PRO A 51 -7.96 -17.75 -15.47
CA PRO A 51 -8.38 -16.98 -16.65
C PRO A 51 -7.76 -15.58 -16.64
N LEU A 52 -7.52 -15.03 -17.84
CA LEU A 52 -6.93 -13.73 -18.00
C LEU A 52 -7.71 -12.64 -17.26
N ALA A 53 -9.04 -12.72 -17.27
CA ALA A 53 -9.86 -11.74 -16.58
C ALA A 53 -9.59 -11.72 -15.09
N VAL A 54 -9.36 -12.88 -14.49
CA VAL A 54 -9.04 -12.99 -13.07
C VAL A 54 -7.69 -12.35 -12.78
N TRP A 55 -6.68 -12.63 -13.63
CA TRP A 55 -5.36 -12.05 -13.50
C TRP A 55 -5.39 -10.54 -13.64
N ASN A 56 -6.12 -10.03 -14.63
CA ASN A 56 -6.18 -8.58 -14.85
C ASN A 56 -6.82 -7.87 -13.67
N LYS A 57 -7.87 -8.45 -13.10
CA LYS A 57 -8.54 -7.88 -11.95
C LYS A 57 -7.59 -7.83 -10.75
N TRP A 58 -6.87 -8.92 -10.51
CA TRP A 58 -5.93 -8.99 -9.41
C TRP A 58 -4.81 -7.97 -9.58
N LYS A 59 -4.24 -7.89 -10.80
CA LYS A 59 -3.15 -6.95 -11.07
C LYS A 59 -3.59 -5.50 -10.91
N ASN A 60 -4.78 -5.18 -11.37
CA ASN A 60 -5.27 -3.81 -11.27
C ASN A 60 -5.44 -3.39 -9.80
N ARG A 61 -5.92 -4.29 -8.98
CA ARG A 61 -6.07 -4.01 -7.55
C ARG A 61 -4.73 -3.91 -6.85
N GLU A 62 -3.80 -4.74 -7.26
CA GLU A 62 -2.45 -4.70 -6.71
C GLU A 62 -1.78 -3.37 -7.00
N ILE A 63 -1.90 -2.88 -8.25
CA ILE A 63 -1.37 -1.58 -8.63
C ILE A 63 -2.01 -0.47 -7.80
N LYS A 64 -3.32 -0.54 -7.63
CA LYS A 64 -4.06 0.46 -6.86
C LYS A 64 -3.54 0.49 -5.42
N ALA A 65 -3.38 -0.67 -4.80
CA ALA A 65 -2.87 -0.76 -3.44
C ALA A 65 -1.47 -0.17 -3.33
N LYS A 66 -0.60 -0.50 -4.28
CA LYS A 66 0.76 0.04 -4.28
C LYS A 66 0.78 1.56 -4.40
N LYS A 67 -0.06 2.11 -5.26
CA LYS A 67 -0.13 3.56 -5.43
C LYS A 67 -0.58 4.26 -4.16
N ILE A 68 -1.57 3.68 -3.49
CA ILE A 68 -2.07 4.25 -2.24
C ILE A 68 -0.97 4.25 -1.19
N ILE A 69 -0.28 3.13 -1.04
CA ILE A 69 0.80 3.04 -0.05
C ILE A 69 1.92 4.02 -0.38
N GLN A 70 2.33 4.07 -1.65
CA GLN A 70 3.39 4.96 -2.07
C GLN A 70 3.03 6.42 -1.81
N ASP A 71 1.78 6.79 -2.04
CA ASP A 71 1.33 8.17 -1.82
C ASP A 71 1.28 8.52 -0.33
N SER A 72 1.24 7.52 0.54
CA SER A 72 1.10 7.73 1.98
C SER A 72 2.43 7.90 2.71
N ILE A 73 3.55 7.82 2.00
CA ILE A 73 4.87 7.88 2.65
C ILE A 73 5.70 9.01 2.05
N ASN A 74 6.67 9.48 2.84
CA ASN A 74 7.65 10.44 2.35
C ASN A 74 8.54 9.72 1.34
N LYS A 75 8.91 10.42 0.28
CA LYS A 75 9.65 9.78 -0.80
C LYS A 75 11.00 9.21 -0.39
N ARG A 76 11.59 9.70 0.69
CA ARG A 76 12.86 9.13 1.14
C ARG A 76 12.70 7.71 1.66
N LEU A 77 11.49 7.29 1.98
CA LEU A 77 11.25 5.91 2.43
C LEU A 77 11.16 4.94 1.25
N VAL A 78 11.07 5.45 0.03
CA VAL A 78 11.01 4.60 -1.16
C VAL A 78 12.24 3.70 -1.26
N ALA A 79 13.39 4.18 -0.76
CA ALA A 79 14.62 3.39 -0.79
C ALA A 79 14.48 2.05 -0.06
N TYR A 80 13.56 1.96 0.90
CA TYR A 80 13.37 0.74 1.68
C TYR A 80 12.40 -0.24 1.05
N ILE A 81 11.66 0.18 0.02
CA ILE A 81 10.59 -0.64 -0.54
C ILE A 81 10.65 -0.82 -2.05
N PHE A 82 11.52 -0.07 -2.75
CA PHE A 82 11.48 -0.05 -4.21
C PHE A 82 11.74 -1.40 -4.86
N GLU A 83 12.44 -2.29 -4.18
CA GLU A 83 12.75 -3.61 -4.72
C GLU A 83 11.66 -4.64 -4.45
N LEU A 84 10.65 -4.29 -3.67
CA LEU A 84 9.61 -5.24 -3.30
C LEU A 84 8.52 -5.30 -4.39
N ASP A 85 7.96 -6.49 -4.59
CA ASP A 85 7.04 -6.71 -5.70
C ASP A 85 5.57 -6.53 -5.34
N THR A 86 5.15 -6.96 -4.16
CA THR A 86 3.73 -6.96 -3.84
C THR A 86 3.38 -5.88 -2.83
N SER A 87 2.11 -5.47 -2.87
CA SER A 87 1.62 -4.47 -1.92
C SER A 87 1.74 -4.98 -0.48
N LYS A 88 1.56 -6.28 -0.28
CA LYS A 88 1.71 -6.86 1.05
C LYS A 88 3.14 -6.73 1.55
N GLU A 89 4.13 -7.05 0.70
CA GLU A 89 5.54 -6.93 1.08
C GLU A 89 5.90 -5.49 1.42
N ILE A 90 5.41 -4.55 0.62
CA ILE A 90 5.69 -3.14 0.84
C ILE A 90 5.09 -2.67 2.16
N TYR A 91 3.83 -3.00 2.39
CA TYR A 91 3.15 -2.62 3.61
C TYR A 91 3.84 -3.24 4.84
N ASP A 92 4.14 -4.53 4.78
CA ASP A 92 4.78 -5.23 5.89
C ASP A 92 6.16 -4.64 6.20
N ARG A 93 6.91 -4.25 5.17
CA ARG A 93 8.21 -3.64 5.36
C ARG A 93 8.07 -2.29 6.09
N LEU A 94 7.12 -1.47 5.67
CA LEU A 94 6.89 -0.17 6.31
C LEU A 94 6.47 -0.34 7.76
N VAL A 95 5.59 -1.29 8.04
CA VAL A 95 5.16 -1.56 9.40
C VAL A 95 6.36 -2.01 10.25
N SER A 96 7.19 -2.89 9.73
CA SER A 96 8.32 -3.40 10.50
C SER A 96 9.39 -2.34 10.76
N LEU A 97 9.50 -1.34 9.89
CA LEU A 97 10.48 -0.27 10.08
C LEU A 97 10.15 0.62 11.28
N PHE A 98 8.87 0.81 11.57
CA PHE A 98 8.44 1.77 12.57
C PHE A 98 7.69 1.16 13.75
N LYS A 99 7.28 -0.07 13.63
CA LYS A 99 6.60 -0.75 14.73
C LYS A 99 7.59 -1.06 15.83
N GLU A 100 7.17 -0.86 17.06
CA GLU A 100 7.99 -1.16 18.21
C GLU A 100 8.20 -2.64 18.35
#